data_8ed92a05a7fd7821d69463f2d7ec8914
#
_entry.id   8ed92a05a7fd7821d69463f2d7ec8914
#
_cell.length_a   1.000
_cell.length_b   1.000
_cell.length_c   1.000
_cell.angle_alpha   90.00
_cell.angle_beta   90.00
_cell.angle_gamma   90.00
#
_symmetry.space_group_name_H-M   'P 1'
#
loop_
_entity.id
_entity.type
_entity.pdbx_description
1 polymer ?
#
loop_
_entity_poly.entity_id
_entity_poly.type
_entity_poly.pdbx_seq_one_letter_code
_entity_poly.pdbx_strand_id
1 'polypeptide(L)'
;VDAAADITLDAAGNDLNFAAGGTTVLTITNSSSDVIVKPIVDTKDLIFQQRDGTEVMRIEDGAYMSLAAMAVNPEVALSDGANIAWNVLTSPVAKVTLAGNRNLSAASGGVAGQFVSLLVIQDGTGSRTLTPNAVYEFTGDVAPTLTTTANKGDLFVFRYNGSKYLEVGRNLNLTLS
;
A
#
# COMPACT_ATOMS: atom_id res chain seq x y z
N VAL A 1 17.09 28.97 -16.78
CA VAL A 1 17.71 29.35 -15.50
C VAL A 1 18.76 28.31 -15.20
N ASP A 2 20.00 28.74 -15.05
CA ASP A 2 21.13 27.92 -14.61
C ASP A 2 21.57 28.47 -13.24
N ALA A 3 21.54 27.65 -12.20
CA ALA A 3 21.89 28.05 -10.84
C ALA A 3 22.81 27.01 -10.21
N ALA A 4 23.90 27.47 -9.61
CA ALA A 4 24.82 26.63 -8.85
C ALA A 4 24.28 26.23 -7.46
N ALA A 5 23.12 26.74 -7.09
CA ALA A 5 22.39 26.51 -5.84
C ALA A 5 20.87 26.40 -6.11
N ASP A 6 20.05 26.52 -5.08
CA ASP A 6 18.61 26.44 -5.19
C ASP A 6 18.01 27.56 -6.05
N ILE A 7 16.92 27.25 -6.76
CA ILE A 7 16.11 28.20 -7.48
C ILE A 7 14.84 28.43 -6.68
N THR A 8 14.62 29.64 -6.19
CA THR A 8 13.36 30.06 -5.56
C THR A 8 12.52 30.81 -6.58
N LEU A 9 11.30 30.33 -6.83
CA LEU A 9 10.29 31.03 -7.59
C LEU A 9 9.22 31.54 -6.59
N ASP A 10 9.15 32.85 -6.40
CA ASP A 10 8.22 33.48 -5.48
C ASP A 10 7.20 34.32 -6.28
N ALA A 11 5.91 34.01 -6.08
CA ALA A 11 4.80 34.68 -6.69
C ALA A 11 3.93 35.33 -5.62
N ALA A 12 3.91 36.64 -5.55
CA ALA A 12 3.11 37.43 -4.57
C ALA A 12 1.59 37.14 -4.65
N GLY A 13 1.10 36.53 -5.74
CA GLY A 13 -0.30 36.19 -5.98
C GLY A 13 -0.70 34.76 -5.64
N ASN A 14 0.12 34.00 -4.92
CA ASN A 14 -0.09 32.59 -4.54
C ASN A 14 -0.05 31.57 -5.70
N ASP A 15 0.01 32.02 -6.97
CA ASP A 15 -0.02 31.15 -8.14
C ASP A 15 1.30 31.19 -8.90
N LEU A 16 1.90 30.01 -9.17
CA LEU A 16 2.91 29.82 -10.18
C LEU A 16 2.27 29.27 -11.44
N ASN A 17 2.26 30.07 -12.52
CA ASN A 17 1.65 29.72 -13.78
C ASN A 17 2.69 29.31 -14.81
N PHE A 18 2.50 28.13 -15.42
CA PHE A 18 3.29 27.64 -16.54
C PHE A 18 2.48 27.78 -17.81
N ALA A 19 3.00 28.50 -18.79
CA ALA A 19 2.31 28.81 -20.03
C ALA A 19 3.07 28.28 -21.26
N ALA A 20 2.33 27.85 -22.27
CA ALA A 20 2.82 27.49 -23.59
C ALA A 20 2.05 28.29 -24.65
N GLY A 21 2.77 29.00 -25.56
CA GLY A 21 2.14 29.83 -26.59
C GLY A 21 1.23 30.94 -26.02
N GLY A 22 1.54 31.48 -24.84
CA GLY A 22 0.75 32.50 -24.16
C GLY A 22 -0.47 31.99 -23.38
N THR A 23 -0.73 30.66 -23.42
CA THR A 23 -1.83 30.04 -22.67
C THR A 23 -1.29 29.32 -21.45
N THR A 24 -1.84 29.58 -20.27
CA THR A 24 -1.51 28.83 -19.05
C THR A 24 -1.96 27.38 -19.22
N VAL A 25 -1.07 26.41 -18.98
CA VAL A 25 -1.34 24.99 -19.10
C VAL A 25 -1.31 24.26 -17.76
N LEU A 26 -0.55 24.78 -16.81
CA LEU A 26 -0.40 24.21 -15.47
C LEU A 26 -0.31 25.36 -14.45
N THR A 27 -0.98 25.20 -13.32
CA THR A 27 -0.84 26.10 -12.17
C THR A 27 -0.44 25.31 -10.93
N ILE A 28 0.48 25.87 -10.14
CA ILE A 28 0.74 25.44 -8.77
C ILE A 28 0.27 26.57 -7.86
N THR A 29 -0.75 26.30 -7.05
CA THR A 29 -1.42 27.29 -6.19
C THR A 29 -1.20 26.94 -4.72
N ASN A 30 -0.95 27.95 -3.86
CA ASN A 30 -1.09 27.81 -2.41
C ASN A 30 -2.51 28.26 -2.02
N SER A 31 -3.30 27.37 -1.44
CA SER A 31 -4.65 27.65 -0.95
C SER A 31 -4.80 27.17 0.49
N SER A 32 -4.90 28.09 1.44
CA SER A 32 -5.03 27.78 2.87
C SER A 32 -3.95 26.84 3.41
N SER A 33 -2.71 26.98 2.93
CA SER A 33 -1.54 26.15 3.20
C SER A 33 -1.50 24.81 2.44
N ASP A 34 -2.52 24.46 1.66
CA ASP A 34 -2.46 23.34 0.73
C ASP A 34 -1.73 23.73 -0.56
N VAL A 35 -0.94 22.81 -1.10
CA VAL A 35 -0.33 22.96 -2.43
C VAL A 35 -1.19 22.24 -3.45
N ILE A 36 -1.77 22.99 -4.37
CA ILE A 36 -2.64 22.49 -5.44
C ILE A 36 -1.87 22.52 -6.76
N VAL A 37 -1.72 21.36 -7.40
CA VAL A 37 -1.15 21.25 -8.75
C VAL A 37 -2.26 20.83 -9.69
N LYS A 38 -2.59 21.67 -10.69
CA LYS A 38 -3.70 21.38 -11.61
C LYS A 38 -3.40 21.80 -13.06
N PRO A 39 -3.81 20.99 -14.05
CA PRO A 39 -3.95 21.46 -15.43
C PRO A 39 -5.06 22.51 -15.49
N ILE A 40 -4.92 23.50 -16.36
CA ILE A 40 -5.88 24.63 -16.45
C ILE A 40 -6.87 24.41 -17.60
N VAL A 41 -6.51 23.57 -18.56
CA VAL A 41 -7.39 23.28 -19.70
C VAL A 41 -8.35 22.15 -19.31
N ASP A 42 -9.65 22.46 -19.36
CA ASP A 42 -10.73 21.51 -19.14
C ASP A 42 -10.66 20.35 -20.17
N THR A 43 -11.12 19.16 -19.78
CA THR A 43 -11.02 17.91 -20.56
C THR A 43 -9.59 17.42 -20.82
N LYS A 44 -8.60 17.87 -20.03
CA LYS A 44 -7.20 17.45 -20.11
C LYS A 44 -6.69 16.90 -18.78
N ASP A 45 -5.92 15.83 -18.90
CA ASP A 45 -5.38 15.07 -17.77
C ASP A 45 -4.02 15.62 -17.33
N LEU A 46 -3.67 15.35 -16.07
CA LEU A 46 -2.29 15.46 -15.60
C LEU A 46 -1.60 14.11 -15.76
N ILE A 47 -0.65 14.04 -16.71
CA ILE A 47 -0.01 12.78 -17.11
C ILE A 47 1.44 12.75 -16.63
N PHE A 48 1.86 11.63 -16.06
CA PHE A 48 3.26 11.35 -15.70
C PHE A 48 3.80 10.27 -16.65
N GLN A 49 4.91 10.58 -17.31
CA GLN A 49 5.53 9.72 -18.32
C GLN A 49 7.01 9.48 -18.01
N GLN A 50 7.52 8.36 -18.48
CA GLN A 50 8.97 8.13 -18.55
C GLN A 50 9.59 8.97 -19.67
N ARG A 51 10.93 9.01 -19.72
CA ARG A 51 11.68 9.75 -20.73
C ARG A 51 11.34 9.38 -22.17
N ASP A 52 10.99 8.13 -22.42
CA ASP A 52 10.65 7.60 -23.74
C ASP A 52 9.19 7.89 -24.17
N GLY A 53 8.42 8.60 -23.33
CA GLY A 53 7.02 8.90 -23.56
C GLY A 53 6.06 7.84 -23.03
N THR A 54 6.56 6.74 -22.45
CA THR A 54 5.70 5.72 -21.84
C THR A 54 4.96 6.29 -20.64
N GLU A 55 3.64 6.24 -20.66
CA GLU A 55 2.80 6.69 -19.56
C GLU A 55 2.92 5.75 -18.35
N VAL A 56 3.05 6.33 -17.17
CA VAL A 56 3.08 5.61 -15.89
C VAL A 56 1.78 5.80 -15.12
N MET A 57 1.30 7.03 -15.08
CA MET A 57 0.13 7.41 -14.29
C MET A 57 -0.52 8.66 -14.89
N ARG A 58 -1.84 8.78 -14.75
CA ARG A 58 -2.56 10.03 -15.00
C ARG A 58 -3.62 10.28 -13.94
N ILE A 59 -3.91 11.55 -13.71
CA ILE A 59 -5.10 12.02 -13.02
C ILE A 59 -6.06 12.47 -14.12
N GLU A 60 -7.13 11.73 -14.26
CA GLU A 60 -8.13 11.92 -15.29
C GLU A 60 -9.03 13.12 -14.97
N ASP A 61 -9.48 13.83 -16.00
CA ASP A 61 -10.50 14.88 -15.86
C ASP A 61 -11.80 14.36 -15.21
N GLY A 62 -12.11 13.08 -15.38
CA GLY A 62 -13.22 12.38 -14.71
C GLY A 62 -13.05 12.12 -13.20
N ALA A 63 -12.07 12.75 -12.53
CA ALA A 63 -11.79 12.68 -11.09
C ALA A 63 -11.41 11.28 -10.57
N TYR A 64 -10.68 10.50 -11.36
CA TYR A 64 -10.03 9.27 -10.92
C TYR A 64 -8.57 9.21 -11.36
N MET A 65 -7.79 8.38 -10.70
CA MET A 65 -6.40 8.11 -11.07
C MET A 65 -6.33 6.78 -11.83
N SER A 66 -5.72 6.80 -13.03
CA SER A 66 -5.38 5.59 -13.77
C SER A 66 -3.88 5.33 -13.74
N LEU A 67 -3.51 4.06 -13.65
CA LEU A 67 -2.13 3.59 -13.71
C LEU A 67 -1.96 2.77 -14.99
N ALA A 68 -1.12 3.24 -15.89
CA ALA A 68 -0.73 2.50 -17.08
C ALA A 68 0.26 1.36 -16.76
N ALA A 69 0.86 1.41 -15.57
CA ALA A 69 1.76 0.40 -15.05
C ALA A 69 1.20 -0.21 -13.75
N MET A 70 1.79 -1.33 -13.31
CA MET A 70 1.40 -2.00 -12.09
C MET A 70 1.79 -1.17 -10.85
N ALA A 71 0.84 -0.98 -9.92
CA ALA A 71 1.15 -0.55 -8.56
C ALA A 71 1.56 -1.78 -7.73
N VAL A 72 2.80 -1.82 -7.27
CA VAL A 72 3.33 -2.91 -6.47
C VAL A 72 3.49 -2.45 -5.03
N ASN A 73 2.91 -3.19 -4.10
CA ASN A 73 3.30 -3.13 -2.69
C ASN A 73 4.34 -4.23 -2.45
N PRO A 74 5.62 -3.89 -2.23
CA PRO A 74 6.66 -4.89 -1.98
C PRO A 74 6.29 -5.77 -0.79
N GLU A 75 6.52 -7.09 -0.90
CA GLU A 75 6.33 -8.00 0.21
C GLU A 75 7.38 -7.76 1.30
N VAL A 76 6.95 -7.57 2.53
CA VAL A 76 7.81 -7.30 3.70
C VAL A 76 7.85 -8.53 4.60
N ALA A 77 9.07 -8.96 4.96
CA ALA A 77 9.24 -10.00 5.97
C ALA A 77 9.07 -9.38 7.37
N LEU A 78 8.07 -9.85 8.11
CA LEU A 78 7.89 -9.48 9.52
C LEU A 78 8.89 -10.22 10.39
N SER A 79 9.32 -9.60 11.48
CA SER A 79 10.17 -10.23 12.47
C SER A 79 9.42 -11.35 13.21
N ASP A 80 9.99 -12.56 13.23
CA ASP A 80 9.49 -13.65 14.06
C ASP A 80 9.82 -13.38 15.53
N GLY A 81 8.86 -13.59 16.41
CA GLY A 81 9.00 -13.39 17.86
C GLY A 81 7.76 -13.91 18.58
N ALA A 82 7.78 -13.99 19.91
CA ALA A 82 6.65 -14.48 20.70
C ALA A 82 5.34 -13.76 20.32
N ASN A 83 5.44 -12.46 20.03
CA ASN A 83 4.35 -11.63 19.51
C ASN A 83 4.83 -10.97 18.23
N ILE A 84 4.19 -11.33 17.10
CA ILE A 84 4.49 -10.76 15.78
C ILE A 84 3.73 -9.45 15.64
N ALA A 85 4.47 -8.35 15.47
CA ALA A 85 3.90 -7.04 15.18
C ALA A 85 3.74 -6.85 13.66
N TRP A 86 2.61 -6.27 13.26
CA TRP A 86 2.31 -5.97 11.84
C TRP A 86 1.80 -4.54 11.68
N ASN A 87 2.58 -3.67 11.04
CA ASN A 87 2.14 -2.35 10.62
C ASN A 87 1.67 -2.43 9.17
N VAL A 88 0.37 -2.46 8.95
CA VAL A 88 -0.23 -2.64 7.62
C VAL A 88 -0.15 -1.39 6.74
N LEU A 89 0.17 -0.22 7.29
CA LEU A 89 0.42 0.98 6.49
C LEU A 89 1.73 0.86 5.71
N THR A 90 2.76 0.31 6.34
CA THR A 90 4.10 0.16 5.74
C THR A 90 4.34 -1.21 5.13
N SER A 91 3.52 -2.20 5.48
CA SER A 91 3.68 -3.60 5.07
C SER A 91 2.31 -4.21 4.72
N PRO A 92 1.57 -3.66 3.74
CA PRO A 92 0.25 -4.18 3.39
C PRO A 92 0.30 -5.60 2.81
N VAL A 93 1.42 -5.97 2.19
CA VAL A 93 1.75 -7.32 1.74
C VAL A 93 2.90 -7.81 2.61
N ALA A 94 2.65 -8.82 3.45
CA ALA A 94 3.62 -9.28 4.42
C ALA A 94 3.77 -10.79 4.41
N LYS A 95 4.93 -11.25 4.88
CA LYS A 95 5.18 -12.66 5.20
C LYS A 95 5.86 -12.81 6.55
N VAL A 96 5.72 -13.99 7.15
CA VAL A 96 6.48 -14.37 8.34
C VAL A 96 6.78 -15.87 8.31
N THR A 97 8.02 -16.25 8.62
CA THR A 97 8.37 -17.66 8.86
C THR A 97 8.38 -17.91 10.35
N LEU A 98 7.54 -18.83 10.81
CA LEU A 98 7.39 -19.15 12.23
C LEU A 98 8.51 -20.10 12.68
N ALA A 99 9.38 -19.65 13.59
CA ALA A 99 10.36 -20.52 14.24
C ALA A 99 9.85 -21.10 15.58
N GLY A 100 8.58 -20.89 15.91
CA GLY A 100 7.92 -21.40 17.12
C GLY A 100 6.42 -21.09 17.10
N ASN A 101 5.74 -21.47 18.18
CA ASN A 101 4.35 -21.06 18.40
C ASN A 101 4.31 -19.56 18.72
N ARG A 102 3.49 -18.79 18.02
CA ARG A 102 3.47 -17.32 18.06
C ARG A 102 2.08 -16.76 18.25
N ASN A 103 2.04 -15.49 18.69
CA ASN A 103 0.83 -14.68 18.65
C ASN A 103 0.96 -13.61 17.55
N LEU A 104 -0.09 -13.39 16.79
CA LEU A 104 -0.18 -12.23 15.90
C LEU A 104 -0.83 -11.08 16.67
N SER A 105 -0.06 -10.03 16.93
CA SER A 105 -0.55 -8.85 17.64
C SER A 105 -1.62 -8.13 16.82
N ALA A 106 -2.40 -7.25 17.46
CA ALA A 106 -3.27 -6.34 16.73
C ALA A 106 -2.44 -5.54 15.71
N ALA A 107 -2.87 -5.57 14.44
CA ALA A 107 -2.20 -4.78 13.43
C ALA A 107 -2.40 -3.27 13.66
N SER A 108 -1.40 -2.47 13.31
CA SER A 108 -1.42 -1.02 13.40
C SER A 108 -1.43 -0.36 12.02
N GLY A 109 -1.81 0.93 11.95
CA GLY A 109 -1.74 1.72 10.73
C GLY A 109 -2.81 1.40 9.67
N GLY A 110 -3.87 0.69 10.03
CA GLY A 110 -4.95 0.36 9.10
C GLY A 110 -5.77 1.57 8.69
N VAL A 111 -6.11 1.64 7.40
CA VAL A 111 -7.04 2.62 6.83
C VAL A 111 -8.32 1.89 6.41
N ALA A 112 -9.49 2.40 6.79
CA ALA A 112 -10.76 1.77 6.46
C ALA A 112 -10.91 1.58 4.94
N GLY A 113 -11.26 0.36 4.52
CA GLY A 113 -11.31 -0.04 3.12
C GLY A 113 -10.03 -0.70 2.59
N GLN A 114 -8.92 -0.61 3.31
CA GLN A 114 -7.63 -1.20 2.91
C GLN A 114 -7.72 -2.73 2.87
N PHE A 115 -7.13 -3.31 1.81
CA PHE A 115 -6.86 -4.74 1.72
C PHE A 115 -5.40 -5.01 2.09
N VAL A 116 -5.18 -6.08 2.85
CA VAL A 116 -3.85 -6.51 3.30
C VAL A 116 -3.73 -8.02 3.21
N SER A 117 -2.52 -8.53 3.06
CA SER A 117 -2.27 -9.97 3.00
C SER A 117 -1.08 -10.38 3.86
N LEU A 118 -1.21 -11.55 4.49
CA LEU A 118 -0.16 -12.16 5.31
C LEU A 118 0.07 -13.59 4.86
N LEU A 119 1.28 -13.88 4.43
CA LEU A 119 1.76 -15.25 4.17
C LEU A 119 2.48 -15.77 5.43
N VAL A 120 1.90 -16.77 6.07
CA VAL A 120 2.47 -17.44 7.24
C VAL A 120 3.16 -18.73 6.77
N ILE A 121 4.45 -18.86 7.06
CA ILE A 121 5.29 -19.96 6.56
C ILE A 121 5.75 -20.81 7.74
N GLN A 122 5.64 -22.13 7.61
CA GLN A 122 6.25 -23.08 8.54
C GLN A 122 7.76 -23.12 8.32
N ASP A 123 8.53 -23.19 9.41
CA ASP A 123 9.97 -23.46 9.33
C ASP A 123 10.28 -24.89 8.87
N GLY A 124 11.55 -25.28 8.82
CA GLY A 124 11.99 -26.62 8.47
C GLY A 124 11.56 -27.72 9.46
N THR A 125 11.01 -27.36 10.62
CA THR A 125 10.45 -28.28 11.62
C THR A 125 8.96 -28.51 11.41
N GLY A 126 8.22 -27.46 11.07
CA GLY A 126 6.76 -27.48 10.93
C GLY A 126 6.02 -27.51 12.28
N SER A 127 4.71 -27.72 12.21
CA SER A 127 3.79 -27.79 13.36
C SER A 127 3.78 -26.56 14.26
N ARG A 128 4.15 -25.39 13.70
CA ARG A 128 4.06 -24.10 14.40
C ARG A 128 2.63 -23.59 14.38
N THR A 129 2.21 -22.96 15.46
CA THR A 129 0.89 -22.35 15.60
C THR A 129 0.97 -20.83 15.61
N LEU A 130 -0.07 -20.17 15.12
CA LEU A 130 -0.25 -18.73 15.21
C LEU A 130 -1.59 -18.45 15.88
N THR A 131 -1.57 -17.72 17.00
CA THR A 131 -2.78 -17.27 17.69
C THR A 131 -3.05 -15.81 17.28
N PRO A 132 -4.06 -15.53 16.46
CA PRO A 132 -4.37 -14.16 16.05
C PRO A 132 -5.03 -13.37 17.18
N ASN A 133 -4.77 -12.05 17.22
CA ASN A 133 -5.49 -11.13 18.08
C ASN A 133 -6.97 -11.02 17.65
N ALA A 134 -7.86 -10.67 18.58
CA ALA A 134 -9.30 -10.53 18.35
C ALA A 134 -9.71 -9.42 17.35
N VAL A 135 -8.75 -8.61 16.86
CA VAL A 135 -9.02 -7.66 15.76
C VAL A 135 -9.15 -8.35 14.40
N TYR A 136 -8.65 -9.59 14.28
CA TYR A 136 -8.80 -10.38 13.06
C TYR A 136 -10.07 -11.22 13.17
N GLU A 137 -10.98 -11.00 12.23
CA GLU A 137 -12.28 -11.67 12.18
C GLU A 137 -12.27 -12.69 11.05
N PHE A 138 -12.50 -13.94 11.40
CA PHE A 138 -12.45 -15.06 10.47
C PHE A 138 -13.86 -15.56 10.14
N THR A 139 -13.99 -16.20 8.99
CA THR A 139 -15.26 -16.81 8.57
C THR A 139 -15.77 -17.80 9.61
N GLY A 140 -16.98 -17.58 10.08
CA GLY A 140 -17.63 -18.40 11.11
C GLY A 140 -17.08 -18.22 12.52
N ASP A 141 -16.40 -17.08 12.79
CA ASP A 141 -15.78 -16.74 14.08
C ASP A 141 -14.71 -17.77 14.55
N VAL A 142 -14.12 -18.53 13.62
CA VAL A 142 -13.14 -19.56 13.92
C VAL A 142 -11.81 -19.26 13.22
N ALA A 143 -10.78 -19.01 14.03
CA ALA A 143 -9.43 -18.88 13.51
C ALA A 143 -8.98 -20.19 12.82
N PRO A 144 -8.35 -20.10 11.63
CA PRO A 144 -7.93 -21.29 10.89
C PRO A 144 -6.81 -22.05 11.62
N THR A 145 -6.84 -23.38 11.50
CA THR A 145 -5.69 -24.18 11.84
C THR A 145 -4.67 -24.08 10.72
N LEU A 146 -3.44 -23.67 11.04
CA LEU A 146 -2.36 -23.61 10.08
C LEU A 146 -1.96 -24.99 9.57
N THR A 147 -1.46 -25.04 8.35
CA THR A 147 -0.74 -26.21 7.80
C THR A 147 0.43 -26.56 8.70
N THR A 148 0.55 -27.84 9.05
CA THR A 148 1.61 -28.32 9.97
C THR A 148 2.88 -28.80 9.25
N THR A 149 2.80 -29.01 7.92
CA THR A 149 3.93 -29.49 7.12
C THR A 149 5.03 -28.45 7.02
N ALA A 150 6.27 -28.86 7.28
CA ALA A 150 7.45 -28.00 7.16
C ALA A 150 7.55 -27.32 5.78
N ASN A 151 8.02 -26.07 5.75
CA ASN A 151 8.25 -25.26 4.55
C ASN A 151 6.99 -24.97 3.71
N LYS A 152 5.79 -25.25 4.23
CA LYS A 152 4.53 -24.85 3.60
C LYS A 152 4.08 -23.48 4.09
N GLY A 153 3.30 -22.80 3.26
CA GLY A 153 2.72 -21.50 3.57
C GLY A 153 1.21 -21.52 3.58
N ASP A 154 0.65 -20.64 4.40
CA ASP A 154 -0.78 -20.34 4.47
C ASP A 154 -0.96 -18.84 4.22
N LEU A 155 -1.70 -18.48 3.18
CA LEU A 155 -1.95 -17.09 2.79
C LEU A 155 -3.32 -16.65 3.28
N PHE A 156 -3.36 -15.52 3.97
CA PHE A 156 -4.57 -14.85 4.44
C PHE A 156 -4.73 -13.49 3.80
N VAL A 157 -5.94 -13.12 3.41
CA VAL A 157 -6.30 -11.80 2.89
C VAL A 157 -7.39 -11.21 3.76
N PHE A 158 -7.20 -9.96 4.18
CA PHE A 158 -8.13 -9.22 5.01
C PHE A 158 -8.52 -7.89 4.38
N ARG A 159 -9.73 -7.41 4.71
CA ARG A 159 -10.17 -6.05 4.48
C ARG A 159 -10.40 -5.36 5.83
N TYR A 160 -9.76 -4.22 6.05
CA TYR A 160 -9.98 -3.44 7.28
C TYR A 160 -11.24 -2.58 7.16
N ASN A 161 -12.13 -2.64 8.16
CA ASN A 161 -13.39 -1.87 8.18
C ASN A 161 -13.35 -0.62 9.07
N GLY A 162 -12.18 -0.29 9.65
CA GLY A 162 -12.01 0.77 10.62
C GLY A 162 -11.92 0.29 12.07
N SER A 163 -12.29 -0.97 12.34
CA SER A 163 -12.22 -1.60 13.66
C SER A 163 -11.60 -2.98 13.62
N LYS A 164 -11.96 -3.80 12.62
CA LYS A 164 -11.53 -5.19 12.48
C LYS A 164 -10.98 -5.48 11.09
N TYR A 165 -10.09 -6.46 11.03
CA TYR A 165 -9.56 -7.06 9.80
C TYR A 165 -10.43 -8.27 9.45
N LEU A 166 -11.36 -8.06 8.53
CA LEU A 166 -12.32 -9.07 8.08
C LEU A 166 -11.66 -9.98 7.05
N GLU A 167 -11.69 -11.28 7.28
CA GLU A 167 -11.16 -12.26 6.32
C GLU A 167 -11.94 -12.19 5.00
N VAL A 168 -11.22 -12.00 3.91
CA VAL A 168 -11.75 -12.03 2.53
C VAL A 168 -11.56 -13.41 1.93
N GLY A 169 -10.45 -14.06 2.30
CA GLY A 169 -10.13 -15.41 1.86
C GLY A 169 -8.81 -15.90 2.41
N ARG A 170 -8.62 -17.22 2.27
CA ARG A 170 -7.38 -17.93 2.65
C ARG A 170 -7.06 -19.03 1.65
N ASN A 171 -5.78 -19.29 1.47
CA ASN A 171 -5.27 -20.46 0.79
C ASN A 171 -4.25 -21.17 1.70
N LEU A 172 -4.51 -22.40 2.01
CA LEU A 172 -3.69 -23.21 2.93
C LEU A 172 -2.84 -24.21 2.17
N ASN A 173 -1.77 -24.70 2.80
CA ASN A 173 -0.89 -25.76 2.31
C ASN A 173 -0.20 -25.42 0.98
N LEU A 174 0.22 -24.17 0.80
CA LEU A 174 0.90 -23.70 -0.40
C LEU A 174 2.33 -24.23 -0.46
N THR A 175 2.76 -24.68 -1.65
CA THR A 175 4.17 -24.93 -1.96
C THR A 175 4.80 -23.63 -2.45
N LEU A 176 5.87 -23.18 -1.80
CA LEU A 176 6.47 -21.88 -2.04
C LEU A 176 7.72 -21.92 -2.93
N SER A 177 8.21 -23.09 -3.28
CA SER A 177 9.37 -23.33 -4.16
C SER A 177 9.21 -24.67 -4.88
#